data_ac1f609c5716368945f9c99bdbb4cdf6
#
_entry.id   ac1f609c5716368945f9c99bdbb4cdf6
#
_cell.length_a   1.000
_cell.length_b   1.000
_cell.length_c   1.000
_cell.angle_alpha   90.00
_cell.angle_beta   90.00
_cell.angle_gamma   90.00
#
_symmetry.space_group_name_H-M   'P 1'
#
loop_
_entity.id
_entity.type
_entity.pdbx_description
1 polymer ?
#
loop_
_entity_poly.entity_id
_entity_poly.type
_entity_poly.pdbx_seq_one_letter_code
_entity_poly.pdbx_strand_id
1 'polypeptide(L)'
;MNDLIKPSSFEDELNTIISLFQGTSNNTEGCTPLVPSTIEERAKQRVHNEEILRQSNIEDVIKGAAERLAQDEGGIKTHPVNEDWLRQFKNNVQDISEKEMKLIWSKVLAGEMKQPRSFSIRTLHLLGKLSKEDADVITKIAPFTLSDDSGRRMIIHSDMDEDDFFKFDDLLFLNELGLIETSATLHMNWHFDKNVSDFSNCIKLNNGNVGININLNEKAYGIPVYTVTMIGNQIFSLIEEVIPRTDYYKRIIDKLYFKGKCVCGHIKDVGDDNGFVFSDSIFSIDKIA
;
A
#
# COMPACT_ATOMS: atom_id res chain seq x y z
N MET A 1 23.70 -34.32 27.17
CA MET A 1 22.99 -35.10 26.16
C MET A 1 22.79 -34.16 24.99
N ASN A 2 23.65 -34.27 23.99
CA ASN A 2 23.63 -33.45 22.80
C ASN A 2 22.65 -34.07 21.82
N ASP A 3 21.48 -33.49 21.66
CA ASP A 3 20.61 -33.79 20.54
C ASP A 3 21.14 -33.02 19.32
N LEU A 4 22.05 -33.69 18.60
CA LEU A 4 22.45 -33.34 17.29
C LEU A 4 21.23 -33.49 16.36
N ILE A 5 20.63 -32.33 15.96
CA ILE A 5 19.73 -32.26 14.83
C ILE A 5 20.51 -32.86 13.65
N LYS A 6 20.08 -34.04 13.17
CA LYS A 6 20.62 -34.59 11.92
C LYS A 6 20.34 -33.54 10.84
N PRO A 7 21.36 -33.08 10.10
CA PRO A 7 21.08 -32.29 8.91
C PRO A 7 20.19 -33.14 8.00
N SER A 8 19.07 -32.58 7.52
CA SER A 8 18.34 -33.13 6.38
C SER A 8 19.39 -33.42 5.32
N SER A 9 19.46 -34.67 4.84
CA SER A 9 20.57 -35.03 4.00
C SER A 9 20.55 -34.12 2.77
N PHE A 10 21.70 -33.65 2.33
CA PHE A 10 21.85 -32.88 1.09
C PHE A 10 21.13 -33.57 -0.09
N GLU A 11 21.01 -34.88 -0.03
CA GLU A 11 20.25 -35.69 -0.98
C GLU A 11 18.74 -35.41 -0.94
N ASP A 12 18.14 -35.17 0.24
CA ASP A 12 16.69 -34.84 0.35
C ASP A 12 16.40 -33.45 -0.19
N GLU A 13 17.26 -32.48 0.06
CA GLU A 13 17.16 -31.15 -0.50
C GLU A 13 17.38 -31.15 -2.03
N LEU A 14 18.37 -31.88 -2.49
CA LEU A 14 18.63 -32.04 -3.92
C LEU A 14 17.48 -32.74 -4.64
N ASN A 15 16.90 -33.78 -4.05
CA ASN A 15 15.74 -34.48 -4.61
C ASN A 15 14.49 -33.55 -4.63
N THR A 16 14.32 -32.71 -3.63
CA THR A 16 13.26 -31.71 -3.62
C THR A 16 13.45 -30.69 -4.75
N ILE A 17 14.65 -30.17 -4.92
CA ILE A 17 14.99 -29.25 -6.02
C ILE A 17 14.77 -29.93 -7.37
N ILE A 18 15.27 -31.17 -7.55
CA ILE A 18 15.09 -31.93 -8.78
C ILE A 18 13.58 -32.13 -9.07
N SER A 19 12.78 -32.48 -8.07
CA SER A 19 11.33 -32.68 -8.25
C SER A 19 10.61 -31.41 -8.69
N LEU A 20 10.99 -30.26 -8.14
CA LEU A 20 10.47 -28.95 -8.55
C LEU A 20 10.76 -28.64 -10.03
N PHE A 21 11.97 -28.94 -10.49
CA PHE A 21 12.37 -28.71 -11.88
C PHE A 21 11.90 -29.82 -12.86
N GLN A 22 11.57 -31.01 -12.38
CA GLN A 22 11.03 -32.09 -13.22
C GLN A 22 9.50 -32.07 -13.35
N GLY A 23 8.80 -31.19 -12.61
CA GLY A 23 7.33 -31.07 -12.66
C GLY A 23 6.59 -32.27 -12.05
N THR A 24 7.23 -33.05 -11.18
CA THR A 24 6.57 -34.12 -10.43
C THR A 24 5.98 -33.54 -9.16
N SER A 25 4.67 -33.31 -9.16
CA SER A 25 3.92 -32.97 -7.95
C SER A 25 3.87 -34.20 -7.03
N ASN A 26 4.34 -34.06 -5.79
CA ASN A 26 4.35 -35.11 -4.77
C ASN A 26 2.97 -35.39 -4.15
N ASN A 27 1.87 -35.21 -4.90
CA ASN A 27 0.52 -35.44 -4.39
C ASN A 27 -0.23 -36.47 -5.23
N THR A 28 0.13 -37.75 -5.12
CA THR A 28 -0.85 -38.84 -5.29
C THR A 28 -0.30 -40.11 -4.62
N GLU A 29 -0.92 -40.50 -3.53
CA GLU A 29 -0.76 -41.84 -2.99
C GLU A 29 -1.19 -42.87 -4.06
N GLY A 30 -0.28 -43.70 -4.51
CA GLY A 30 -0.59 -44.97 -5.18
C GLY A 30 -0.31 -45.12 -6.67
N CYS A 31 0.17 -44.10 -7.39
CA CYS A 31 0.69 -44.31 -8.74
C CYS A 31 2.18 -43.95 -8.81
N THR A 32 3.02 -44.89 -9.16
CA THR A 32 4.42 -44.62 -9.56
C THR A 32 4.37 -43.72 -10.81
N PRO A 33 4.81 -42.45 -10.76
CA PRO A 33 4.81 -41.60 -11.94
C PRO A 33 5.79 -42.26 -12.93
N LEU A 34 5.33 -42.57 -14.13
CA LEU A 34 6.23 -42.89 -15.23
C LEU A 34 7.10 -41.65 -15.48
N VAL A 35 8.34 -41.69 -14.98
CA VAL A 35 9.29 -40.61 -15.23
C VAL A 35 9.49 -40.57 -16.74
N PRO A 36 9.21 -39.45 -17.42
CA PRO A 36 9.39 -39.35 -18.85
C PRO A 36 10.81 -39.73 -19.24
N SER A 37 10.97 -40.63 -20.23
CA SER A 37 12.22 -41.27 -20.54
C SER A 37 13.24 -40.35 -21.23
N THR A 38 12.74 -39.29 -21.90
CA THR A 38 13.59 -38.36 -22.65
C THR A 38 13.55 -36.94 -22.01
N ILE A 39 14.60 -36.15 -22.25
CA ILE A 39 14.69 -34.76 -21.84
C ILE A 39 13.54 -33.92 -22.43
N GLU A 40 13.13 -34.24 -23.67
CA GLU A 40 12.03 -33.53 -24.35
C GLU A 40 10.69 -33.82 -23.69
N GLU A 41 10.43 -35.04 -23.27
CA GLU A 41 9.21 -35.42 -22.56
C GLU A 41 9.15 -34.73 -21.19
N ARG A 42 10.26 -34.68 -20.44
CA ARG A 42 10.35 -33.96 -19.16
C ARG A 42 10.14 -32.48 -19.35
N ALA A 43 10.72 -31.87 -20.38
CA ALA A 43 10.53 -30.45 -20.70
C ALA A 43 9.07 -30.14 -21.05
N LYS A 44 8.41 -30.96 -21.87
CA LYS A 44 6.97 -30.79 -22.19
C LYS A 44 6.10 -30.91 -20.95
N GLN A 45 6.37 -31.91 -20.09
CA GLN A 45 5.61 -32.09 -18.85
C GLN A 45 5.77 -30.90 -17.91
N ARG A 46 7.00 -30.39 -17.75
CA ARG A 46 7.26 -29.19 -16.93
C ARG A 46 6.47 -27.98 -17.46
N VAL A 47 6.59 -27.69 -18.74
CA VAL A 47 5.86 -26.55 -19.35
C VAL A 47 4.37 -26.69 -19.18
N HIS A 48 3.82 -27.90 -19.38
CA HIS A 48 2.39 -28.15 -19.19
C HIS A 48 1.93 -27.89 -17.75
N ASN A 49 2.70 -28.38 -16.77
CA ASN A 49 2.38 -28.17 -15.36
C ASN A 49 2.50 -26.69 -14.96
N GLU A 50 3.53 -26.00 -15.44
CA GLU A 50 3.70 -24.56 -15.21
C GLU A 50 2.52 -23.75 -15.77
N GLU A 51 2.05 -24.07 -16.98
CA GLU A 51 0.91 -23.36 -17.58
C GLU A 51 -0.42 -23.61 -16.81
N ILE A 52 -0.62 -24.82 -16.28
CA ILE A 52 -1.77 -25.10 -15.40
C ILE A 52 -1.70 -24.26 -14.12
N LEU A 53 -0.53 -24.21 -13.47
CA LEU A 53 -0.34 -23.40 -12.27
C LEU A 53 -0.55 -21.91 -12.54
N ARG A 54 0.00 -21.40 -13.66
CA ARG A 54 -0.19 -20.01 -14.09
C ARG A 54 -1.66 -19.67 -14.30
N GLN A 55 -2.38 -20.55 -14.99
CA GLN A 55 -3.81 -20.36 -15.22
C GLN A 55 -4.59 -20.35 -13.88
N SER A 56 -4.29 -21.29 -12.98
CA SER A 56 -4.90 -21.33 -11.65
C SER A 56 -4.64 -20.04 -10.85
N ASN A 57 -3.41 -19.52 -10.87
CA ASN A 57 -3.08 -18.26 -10.18
C ASN A 57 -3.89 -17.07 -10.72
N ILE A 58 -4.02 -16.97 -12.04
CA ILE A 58 -4.83 -15.94 -12.70
C ILE A 58 -6.30 -16.04 -12.27
N GLU A 59 -6.86 -17.24 -12.31
CA GLU A 59 -8.28 -17.48 -11.95
C GLU A 59 -8.57 -17.17 -10.49
N ASP A 60 -7.67 -17.53 -9.57
CA ASP A 60 -7.78 -17.19 -8.15
C ASP A 60 -7.87 -15.68 -7.93
N VAL A 61 -7.02 -14.91 -8.61
CA VAL A 61 -7.01 -13.45 -8.50
C VAL A 61 -8.27 -12.83 -9.11
N ILE A 62 -8.73 -13.32 -10.28
CA ILE A 62 -9.97 -12.86 -10.90
C ILE A 62 -11.17 -13.15 -9.99
N LYS A 63 -11.21 -14.35 -9.39
CA LYS A 63 -12.26 -14.72 -8.44
C LYS A 63 -12.28 -13.79 -7.24
N GLY A 64 -11.12 -13.54 -6.62
CA GLY A 64 -11.01 -12.61 -5.50
C GLY A 64 -11.42 -11.18 -5.85
N ALA A 65 -11.11 -10.71 -7.07
CA ALA A 65 -11.55 -9.40 -7.54
C ALA A 65 -13.08 -9.35 -7.75
N ALA A 66 -13.67 -10.40 -8.32
CA ALA A 66 -15.12 -10.49 -8.52
C ALA A 66 -15.88 -10.51 -7.17
N GLU A 67 -15.38 -11.25 -6.18
CA GLU A 67 -15.94 -11.28 -4.83
C GLU A 67 -15.94 -9.89 -4.16
N ARG A 68 -14.86 -9.13 -4.32
CA ARG A 68 -14.75 -7.74 -3.83
C ARG A 68 -15.74 -6.81 -4.52
N LEU A 69 -15.83 -6.88 -5.84
CA LEU A 69 -16.77 -6.06 -6.60
C LEU A 69 -18.23 -6.37 -6.27
N ALA A 70 -18.56 -7.63 -5.96
CA ALA A 70 -19.91 -8.03 -5.55
C ALA A 70 -20.31 -7.48 -4.16
N GLN A 71 -19.35 -7.20 -3.29
CA GLN A 71 -19.57 -6.61 -1.96
C GLN A 71 -19.66 -5.08 -1.99
N ASP A 72 -19.26 -4.46 -3.10
CA ASP A 72 -19.21 -3.00 -3.24
C ASP A 72 -20.48 -2.45 -3.86
N GLU A 73 -21.24 -1.66 -3.11
CA GLU A 73 -22.49 -1.03 -3.56
C GLU A 73 -22.28 0.10 -4.59
N GLY A 74 -21.02 0.52 -4.83
CA GLY A 74 -20.67 1.71 -5.62
C GLY A 74 -20.76 1.57 -7.14
N GLY A 75 -21.10 0.39 -7.67
CA GLY A 75 -21.22 0.12 -9.12
C GLY A 75 -19.87 0.19 -9.88
N ILE A 76 -19.80 -0.53 -10.99
CA ILE A 76 -18.63 -0.56 -11.88
C ILE A 76 -18.80 0.53 -12.94
N LYS A 77 -17.80 1.38 -13.16
CA LYS A 77 -17.79 2.33 -14.28
C LYS A 77 -17.65 1.57 -15.59
N THR A 78 -18.45 1.93 -16.58
CA THR A 78 -18.57 1.22 -17.87
C THR A 78 -17.40 1.42 -18.84
N HIS A 79 -16.27 1.97 -18.40
CA HIS A 79 -15.12 2.11 -19.27
C HIS A 79 -14.27 0.82 -19.28
N PRO A 80 -13.91 0.31 -20.45
CA PRO A 80 -13.05 -0.87 -20.52
C PRO A 80 -11.67 -0.59 -19.94
N VAL A 81 -11.12 -1.56 -19.22
CA VAL A 81 -9.73 -1.52 -18.77
C VAL A 81 -8.80 -1.59 -19.98
N ASN A 82 -7.70 -0.86 -19.94
CA ASN A 82 -6.73 -0.80 -21.02
C ASN A 82 -6.09 -2.19 -21.29
N GLU A 83 -6.03 -2.62 -22.55
CA GLU A 83 -5.50 -3.94 -22.94
C GLU A 83 -4.02 -4.13 -22.58
N ASP A 84 -3.19 -3.09 -22.73
CA ASP A 84 -1.77 -3.17 -22.39
C ASP A 84 -1.61 -3.31 -20.87
N TRP A 85 -2.44 -2.63 -20.10
CA TRP A 85 -2.49 -2.78 -18.65
C TRP A 85 -2.87 -4.22 -18.26
N LEU A 86 -3.93 -4.78 -18.86
CA LEU A 86 -4.35 -6.16 -18.61
C LEU A 86 -3.26 -7.17 -18.95
N ARG A 87 -2.53 -6.94 -20.04
CA ARG A 87 -1.39 -7.79 -20.40
C ARG A 87 -0.29 -7.76 -19.35
N GLN A 88 0.08 -6.55 -18.87
CA GLN A 88 1.08 -6.40 -17.81
C GLN A 88 0.60 -6.99 -16.48
N PHE A 89 -0.67 -6.77 -16.15
CA PHE A 89 -1.30 -7.37 -14.97
C PHE A 89 -1.19 -8.91 -15.02
N LYS A 90 -1.65 -9.54 -16.10
CA LYS A 90 -1.56 -10.99 -16.30
C LYS A 90 -0.12 -11.51 -16.13
N ASN A 91 0.86 -10.83 -16.77
CA ASN A 91 2.26 -11.24 -16.70
C ASN A 91 2.83 -11.23 -15.28
N ASN A 92 2.38 -10.34 -14.41
CA ASN A 92 2.80 -10.33 -13.01
C ASN A 92 2.06 -11.39 -12.17
N VAL A 93 0.76 -11.56 -12.38
CA VAL A 93 -0.11 -12.40 -11.56
C VAL A 93 0.13 -13.90 -11.78
N GLN A 94 0.45 -14.30 -13.00
CA GLN A 94 0.56 -15.72 -13.37
C GLN A 94 1.58 -16.53 -12.54
N ASP A 95 2.63 -15.87 -12.05
CA ASP A 95 3.72 -16.52 -11.31
C ASP A 95 3.58 -16.35 -9.77
N ILE A 96 2.44 -15.81 -9.29
CA ILE A 96 2.20 -15.56 -7.86
C ILE A 96 1.50 -16.76 -7.22
N SER A 97 2.17 -17.41 -6.28
CA SER A 97 1.62 -18.56 -5.53
C SER A 97 1.10 -18.20 -4.12
N GLU A 98 1.63 -17.13 -3.51
CA GLU A 98 1.27 -16.74 -2.14
C GLU A 98 -0.14 -16.15 -2.07
N LYS A 99 -0.92 -16.60 -1.08
CA LYS A 99 -2.32 -16.20 -0.91
C LYS A 99 -2.46 -14.71 -0.60
N GLU A 100 -1.60 -14.18 0.25
CA GLU A 100 -1.60 -12.76 0.63
C GLU A 100 -1.35 -11.87 -0.60
N MET A 101 -0.41 -12.25 -1.45
CA MET A 101 -0.15 -11.54 -2.69
C MET A 101 -1.32 -11.65 -3.67
N LYS A 102 -1.95 -12.81 -3.80
CA LYS A 102 -3.17 -12.97 -4.62
C LYS A 102 -4.30 -12.03 -4.15
N LEU A 103 -4.47 -11.86 -2.83
CA LEU A 103 -5.44 -10.91 -2.29
C LEU A 103 -5.11 -9.45 -2.66
N ILE A 104 -3.84 -9.05 -2.60
CA ILE A 104 -3.40 -7.72 -3.01
C ILE A 104 -3.67 -7.50 -4.50
N TRP A 105 -3.31 -8.45 -5.35
CA TRP A 105 -3.58 -8.35 -6.79
C TRP A 105 -5.07 -8.37 -7.14
N SER A 106 -5.89 -9.06 -6.34
CA SER A 106 -7.36 -9.00 -6.46
C SER A 106 -7.89 -7.60 -6.16
N LYS A 107 -7.30 -6.88 -5.17
CA LYS A 107 -7.63 -5.47 -4.89
C LYS A 107 -7.25 -4.57 -6.06
N VAL A 108 -6.06 -4.77 -6.63
CA VAL A 108 -5.58 -4.00 -7.79
C VAL A 108 -6.54 -4.15 -8.96
N LEU A 109 -6.96 -5.39 -9.29
CA LEU A 109 -7.89 -5.62 -10.39
C LEU A 109 -9.27 -5.02 -10.11
N ALA A 110 -9.82 -5.24 -8.93
CA ALA A 110 -11.11 -4.68 -8.54
C ALA A 110 -11.10 -3.14 -8.57
N GLY A 111 -10.03 -2.51 -8.06
CA GLY A 111 -9.86 -1.06 -8.08
C GLY A 111 -9.77 -0.49 -9.50
N GLU A 112 -9.03 -1.13 -10.41
CA GLU A 112 -8.91 -0.72 -11.81
C GLU A 112 -10.23 -0.90 -12.57
N MET A 113 -10.99 -1.98 -12.30
CA MET A 113 -12.32 -2.18 -12.89
C MET A 113 -13.34 -1.17 -12.38
N LYS A 114 -13.27 -0.80 -11.10
CA LYS A 114 -14.15 0.22 -10.50
C LYS A 114 -13.83 1.61 -11.02
N GLN A 115 -12.56 1.94 -11.09
CA GLN A 115 -12.07 3.22 -11.58
C GLN A 115 -10.84 3.01 -12.47
N PRO A 116 -11.02 2.99 -13.81
CA PRO A 116 -9.90 2.86 -14.74
C PRO A 116 -8.81 3.91 -14.51
N ARG A 117 -7.57 3.49 -14.61
CA ARG A 117 -6.34 4.26 -14.32
C ARG A 117 -6.05 4.48 -12.83
N SER A 118 -6.67 3.69 -11.95
CA SER A 118 -6.33 3.70 -10.51
C SER A 118 -4.92 3.21 -10.25
N PHE A 119 -4.44 2.27 -11.06
CA PHE A 119 -3.10 1.72 -10.92
C PHE A 119 -2.30 1.86 -12.22
N SER A 120 -1.14 2.48 -12.12
CA SER A 120 -0.24 2.64 -13.28
C SER A 120 0.51 1.32 -13.58
N ILE A 121 0.94 1.15 -14.83
CA ILE A 121 1.82 0.03 -15.20
C ILE A 121 3.11 0.02 -14.36
N ARG A 122 3.64 1.20 -13.99
CA ARG A 122 4.81 1.30 -13.11
C ARG A 122 4.54 0.71 -11.73
N THR A 123 3.34 0.93 -11.19
CA THR A 123 2.90 0.36 -9.92
C THR A 123 2.78 -1.16 -10.01
N LEU A 124 2.24 -1.70 -11.12
CA LEU A 124 2.21 -3.16 -11.34
C LEU A 124 3.63 -3.76 -11.35
N HIS A 125 4.56 -3.10 -12.03
CA HIS A 125 5.95 -3.57 -12.10
C HIS A 125 6.65 -3.53 -10.73
N LEU A 126 6.41 -2.48 -9.95
CA LEU A 126 6.97 -2.41 -8.60
C LEU A 126 6.34 -3.49 -7.71
N LEU A 127 5.01 -3.56 -7.66
CA LEU A 127 4.27 -4.52 -6.84
C LEU A 127 4.69 -5.98 -7.12
N GLY A 128 4.93 -6.31 -8.41
CA GLY A 128 5.39 -7.65 -8.80
C GLY A 128 6.84 -7.98 -8.39
N LYS A 129 7.57 -7.01 -7.83
CA LYS A 129 8.97 -7.19 -7.38
C LYS A 129 9.15 -6.99 -5.89
N LEU A 130 8.12 -6.53 -5.18
CA LEU A 130 8.20 -6.35 -3.73
C LEU A 130 8.39 -7.68 -3.03
N SER A 131 9.38 -7.73 -2.15
CA SER A 131 9.57 -8.81 -1.19
C SER A 131 8.65 -8.65 0.02
N LYS A 132 8.66 -9.63 0.90
CA LYS A 132 7.95 -9.54 2.17
C LYS A 132 8.54 -8.44 3.06
N GLU A 133 9.86 -8.33 3.07
CA GLU A 133 10.59 -7.30 3.83
C GLU A 133 10.22 -5.89 3.35
N ASP A 134 10.05 -5.69 2.03
CA ASP A 134 9.58 -4.42 1.47
C ASP A 134 8.16 -4.10 1.95
N ALA A 135 7.26 -5.08 1.93
CA ALA A 135 5.90 -4.94 2.39
C ALA A 135 5.82 -4.61 3.89
N ASP A 136 6.69 -5.20 4.70
CA ASP A 136 6.78 -4.93 6.14
C ASP A 136 7.16 -3.46 6.41
N VAL A 137 8.13 -2.91 5.69
CA VAL A 137 8.52 -1.48 5.82
C VAL A 137 7.39 -0.57 5.35
N ILE A 138 6.75 -0.87 4.21
CA ILE A 138 5.61 -0.09 3.69
C ILE A 138 4.46 -0.07 4.71
N THR A 139 4.11 -1.23 5.26
CA THR A 139 3.04 -1.36 6.26
C THR A 139 3.38 -0.64 7.56
N LYS A 140 4.64 -0.69 8.01
CA LYS A 140 5.15 0.02 9.18
C LYS A 140 4.99 1.54 9.04
N ILE A 141 5.22 2.10 7.86
CA ILE A 141 5.18 3.55 7.62
C ILE A 141 3.77 4.06 7.31
N ALA A 142 2.88 3.24 6.80
CA ALA A 142 1.51 3.64 6.44
C ALA A 142 0.76 4.43 7.54
N PRO A 143 0.84 4.09 8.84
CA PRO A 143 0.17 4.83 9.92
C PRO A 143 0.61 6.28 10.10
N PHE A 144 1.79 6.64 9.59
CA PHE A 144 2.36 7.99 9.72
C PHE A 144 2.03 8.89 8.52
N THR A 145 1.36 8.36 7.49
CA THR A 145 0.95 9.14 6.33
C THR A 145 -0.34 9.90 6.61
N LEU A 146 -0.48 11.07 6.02
CA LEU A 146 -1.70 11.87 6.04
C LEU A 146 -2.07 12.26 4.62
N SER A 147 -3.35 12.26 4.30
CA SER A 147 -3.88 12.70 3.01
C SER A 147 -4.53 14.07 3.14
N ASP A 148 -4.35 14.93 2.17
CA ASP A 148 -5.15 16.16 2.03
C ASP A 148 -6.48 15.88 1.27
N ASP A 149 -7.30 16.92 1.13
CA ASP A 149 -8.60 16.85 0.42
C ASP A 149 -8.48 16.40 -1.05
N SER A 150 -7.33 16.60 -1.68
CA SER A 150 -7.05 16.14 -3.04
C SER A 150 -6.61 14.66 -3.11
N GLY A 151 -6.49 14.00 -1.96
CA GLY A 151 -6.01 12.62 -1.85
C GLY A 151 -4.49 12.49 -1.95
N ARG A 152 -3.73 13.59 -1.91
CA ARG A 152 -2.27 13.55 -1.88
C ARG A 152 -1.80 13.17 -0.50
N ARG A 153 -1.03 12.10 -0.42
CA ARG A 153 -0.44 11.63 0.83
C ARG A 153 0.90 12.30 1.10
N MET A 154 1.19 12.50 2.38
CA MET A 154 2.43 13.06 2.88
C MET A 154 2.77 12.49 4.25
N ILE A 155 4.04 12.55 4.61
CA ILE A 155 4.54 12.36 5.97
C ILE A 155 5.01 13.71 6.43
N ILE A 156 4.47 14.23 7.54
CA ILE A 156 4.90 15.53 8.04
C ILE A 156 6.32 15.40 8.59
N HIS A 157 7.22 16.21 8.04
CA HIS A 157 8.58 16.32 8.52
C HIS A 157 8.61 17.24 9.74
N SER A 158 9.21 16.79 10.82
CA SER A 158 9.55 17.64 11.96
C SER A 158 11.01 17.34 12.33
N ASP A 159 11.72 18.31 12.89
CA ASP A 159 13.08 18.14 13.44
C ASP A 159 13.05 17.23 14.70
N MET A 160 12.32 16.12 14.61
CA MET A 160 12.22 15.15 15.68
C MET A 160 13.40 14.20 15.62
N ASP A 161 13.90 13.82 16.79
CA ASP A 161 14.68 12.60 16.90
C ASP A 161 13.82 11.45 16.35
N GLU A 162 14.19 10.98 15.18
CA GLU A 162 13.42 10.08 14.31
C GLU A 162 13.21 8.70 14.93
N ASP A 163 13.98 8.39 15.97
CA ASP A 163 14.05 7.06 16.59
C ASP A 163 12.80 6.60 17.34
N ASP A 164 11.85 7.51 17.65
CA ASP A 164 10.69 7.17 18.48
C ASP A 164 9.57 6.48 17.71
N PHE A 165 9.43 6.71 16.40
CA PHE A 165 8.30 6.20 15.61
C PHE A 165 8.72 5.35 14.42
N PHE A 166 9.67 5.84 13.63
CA PHE A 166 10.26 5.13 12.49
C PHE A 166 11.71 5.60 12.31
N LYS A 167 12.52 4.78 11.68
CA LYS A 167 13.92 5.10 11.41
C LYS A 167 14.04 5.89 10.12
N PHE A 168 15.06 6.74 10.04
CA PHE A 168 15.41 7.43 8.80
C PHE A 168 15.72 6.43 7.67
N ASP A 169 16.34 5.32 7.99
CA ASP A 169 16.60 4.23 7.03
C ASP A 169 15.32 3.69 6.39
N ASP A 170 14.18 3.62 7.12
CA ASP A 170 12.91 3.22 6.57
C ASP A 170 12.43 4.21 5.50
N LEU A 171 12.65 5.51 5.71
CA LEU A 171 12.31 6.55 4.74
C LEU A 171 13.23 6.51 3.51
N LEU A 172 14.54 6.33 3.72
CA LEU A 172 15.49 6.16 2.61
C LEU A 172 15.12 4.95 1.76
N PHE A 173 14.76 3.85 2.39
CA PHE A 173 14.32 2.65 1.70
C PHE A 173 13.05 2.89 0.86
N LEU A 174 12.04 3.57 1.40
CA LEU A 174 10.85 3.94 0.64
C LEU A 174 11.15 4.91 -0.50
N ASN A 175 12.14 5.80 -0.31
CA ASN A 175 12.61 6.70 -1.37
C ASN A 175 13.32 5.93 -2.49
N GLU A 176 14.13 4.92 -2.18
CA GLU A 176 14.78 4.03 -3.16
C GLU A 176 13.75 3.23 -3.96
N LEU A 177 12.67 2.78 -3.33
CA LEU A 177 11.53 2.16 -4.00
C LEU A 177 10.71 3.16 -4.84
N GLY A 178 10.99 4.46 -4.74
CA GLY A 178 10.24 5.51 -5.43
C GLY A 178 8.83 5.74 -4.88
N LEU A 179 8.56 5.36 -3.63
CA LEU A 179 7.26 5.54 -2.97
C LEU A 179 7.11 6.91 -2.33
N ILE A 180 8.20 7.49 -1.85
CA ILE A 180 8.24 8.83 -1.25
C ILE A 180 9.37 9.65 -1.84
N GLU A 181 9.29 10.96 -1.66
CA GLU A 181 10.35 11.92 -1.96
C GLU A 181 10.80 12.57 -0.64
N THR A 182 12.07 12.43 -0.32
CA THR A 182 12.66 12.86 0.97
C THR A 182 13.46 14.15 0.90
N SER A 183 13.35 14.94 -0.18
CA SER A 183 14.02 16.22 -0.26
C SER A 183 13.62 17.12 0.91
N ALA A 184 14.54 17.43 1.78
CA ALA A 184 14.32 18.12 3.06
C ALA A 184 13.74 19.55 2.95
N THR A 185 13.66 20.09 1.73
CA THR A 185 13.18 21.45 1.45
C THR A 185 11.75 21.52 0.94
N LEU A 186 11.06 20.38 0.82
CA LEU A 186 9.68 20.38 0.32
C LEU A 186 8.71 20.87 1.38
N HIS A 187 7.88 21.83 0.99
CA HIS A 187 6.78 22.32 1.81
C HIS A 187 5.47 22.17 1.04
N MET A 188 4.49 21.55 1.65
CA MET A 188 3.12 21.61 1.17
C MET A 188 2.54 22.95 1.60
N ASN A 189 2.16 23.79 0.62
CA ASN A 189 1.65 25.13 0.88
C ASN A 189 0.15 25.21 0.61
N TRP A 190 -0.58 25.75 1.55
CA TRP A 190 -2.00 26.08 1.43
C TRP A 190 -2.16 27.59 1.33
N HIS A 191 -2.97 28.04 0.38
CA HIS A 191 -3.32 29.44 0.16
C HIS A 191 -4.83 29.56 0.24
N PHE A 192 -5.32 30.49 1.01
CA PHE A 192 -6.72 30.71 1.27
C PHE A 192 -7.21 31.99 0.61
N ASP A 193 -8.45 32.00 0.11
CA ASP A 193 -9.01 33.16 -0.57
C ASP A 193 -9.18 34.34 0.41
N LYS A 194 -8.80 35.54 -0.09
CA LYS A 194 -8.83 36.78 0.70
C LYS A 194 -10.25 37.31 0.97
N ASN A 195 -11.25 36.82 0.22
CA ASN A 195 -12.60 37.39 0.22
C ASN A 195 -13.60 36.68 1.14
N VAL A 196 -13.18 35.56 1.74
CA VAL A 196 -14.02 34.85 2.74
C VAL A 196 -13.81 35.52 4.07
N SER A 197 -14.80 36.35 4.50
CA SER A 197 -14.77 37.17 5.72
C SER A 197 -14.97 36.37 7.01
N ASP A 198 -15.14 35.07 6.95
CA ASP A 198 -15.35 34.17 8.10
C ASP A 198 -14.29 33.04 8.13
N PHE A 199 -13.26 33.27 8.73
CA PHE A 199 -12.48 32.70 9.84
C PHE A 199 -12.17 31.21 9.89
N SER A 200 -12.28 30.41 8.87
CA SER A 200 -11.68 29.09 8.97
C SER A 200 -10.89 28.71 7.74
N ASN A 201 -9.73 29.36 7.58
CA ASN A 201 -8.69 28.77 6.76
C ASN A 201 -8.34 27.41 7.40
N CYS A 202 -8.95 26.36 6.88
CA CYS A 202 -8.81 25.02 7.45
C CYS A 202 -8.00 24.13 6.51
N ILE A 203 -6.91 23.57 7.05
CA ILE A 203 -6.20 22.48 6.41
C ILE A 203 -6.79 21.19 6.95
N LYS A 204 -7.32 20.35 6.06
CA LYS A 204 -7.86 19.03 6.38
C LYS A 204 -6.84 17.95 6.01
N LEU A 205 -6.43 17.17 7.00
CA LEU A 205 -5.55 16.02 6.79
C LEU A 205 -6.18 14.80 7.44
N ASN A 206 -6.09 13.63 6.79
CA ASN A 206 -6.65 12.40 7.35
C ASN A 206 -5.80 11.18 7.05
N ASN A 207 -5.97 10.17 7.90
CA ASN A 207 -5.54 8.80 7.63
C ASN A 207 -6.70 7.87 8.03
N GLY A 208 -7.35 7.28 7.03
CA GLY A 208 -8.56 6.51 7.25
C GLY A 208 -9.68 7.35 7.88
N ASN A 209 -10.21 6.91 9.01
CA ASN A 209 -11.29 7.56 9.75
C ASN A 209 -10.83 8.56 10.81
N VAL A 210 -9.52 8.77 10.97
CA VAL A 210 -8.96 9.79 11.85
C VAL A 210 -8.54 10.99 11.03
N GLY A 211 -9.04 12.16 11.39
CA GLY A 211 -8.77 13.43 10.72
C GLY A 211 -8.17 14.48 11.63
N ILE A 212 -7.52 15.45 11.00
CA ILE A 212 -6.93 16.61 11.65
C ILE A 212 -7.42 17.86 10.93
N ASN A 213 -8.04 18.76 11.66
CA ASN A 213 -8.36 20.12 11.20
C ASN A 213 -7.33 21.08 11.77
N ILE A 214 -6.65 21.84 10.92
CA ILE A 214 -5.79 22.97 11.34
C ILE A 214 -6.45 24.26 10.89
N ASN A 215 -7.14 24.92 11.80
CA ASN A 215 -7.78 26.22 11.56
C ASN A 215 -6.76 27.33 11.80
N LEU A 216 -6.46 28.11 10.79
CA LEU A 216 -5.41 29.11 10.80
C LEU A 216 -5.98 30.53 10.84
N ASN A 217 -5.30 31.40 11.57
CA ASN A 217 -5.51 32.86 11.52
C ASN A 217 -4.62 33.53 10.44
N GLU A 218 -4.11 32.75 9.50
CA GLU A 218 -3.18 33.17 8.45
C GLU A 218 -3.76 32.88 7.06
N LYS A 219 -3.30 33.67 6.06
CA LYS A 219 -3.80 33.55 4.65
C LYS A 219 -3.07 32.48 3.86
N ALA A 220 -1.92 32.05 4.32
CA ALA A 220 -1.12 31.01 3.72
C ALA A 220 -0.30 30.32 4.81
N TYR A 221 -0.12 29.02 4.68
CA TYR A 221 0.67 28.25 5.60
C TYR A 221 1.38 27.10 4.86
N GLY A 222 2.63 26.86 5.23
CA GLY A 222 3.45 25.78 4.68
C GLY A 222 3.84 24.77 5.74
N ILE A 223 3.62 23.49 5.45
CA ILE A 223 4.05 22.39 6.31
C ILE A 223 5.21 21.67 5.64
N PRO A 224 6.37 21.49 6.30
CA PRO A 224 7.46 20.69 5.78
C PRO A 224 7.04 19.21 5.73
N VAL A 225 7.21 18.58 4.57
CA VAL A 225 6.72 17.22 4.33
C VAL A 225 7.68 16.41 3.48
N TYR A 226 7.67 15.09 3.70
CA TYR A 226 8.05 14.12 2.70
C TYR A 226 6.81 13.78 1.87
N THR A 227 6.86 14.00 0.56
CA THR A 227 5.72 13.75 -0.30
C THR A 227 5.66 12.29 -0.74
N VAL A 228 4.49 11.72 -0.73
CA VAL A 228 4.24 10.38 -1.29
C VAL A 228 4.06 10.54 -2.80
N THR A 229 4.80 9.75 -3.56
CA THR A 229 4.71 9.76 -5.04
C THR A 229 3.36 9.20 -5.53
N MET A 230 3.08 9.32 -6.82
CA MET A 230 1.89 8.70 -7.41
C MET A 230 1.90 7.16 -7.21
N ILE A 231 3.06 6.52 -7.40
CA ILE A 231 3.22 5.08 -7.17
C ILE A 231 3.00 4.76 -5.70
N GLY A 232 3.60 5.54 -4.81
CA GLY A 232 3.41 5.41 -3.36
C GLY A 232 1.95 5.53 -2.94
N ASN A 233 1.20 6.51 -3.46
CA ASN A 233 -0.23 6.64 -3.20
C ASN A 233 -1.01 5.40 -3.59
N GLN A 234 -0.71 4.82 -4.75
CA GLN A 234 -1.35 3.60 -5.23
C GLN A 234 -1.00 2.39 -4.36
N ILE A 235 0.25 2.24 -3.93
CA ILE A 235 0.67 1.15 -3.04
C ILE A 235 0.05 1.31 -1.64
N PHE A 236 0.12 2.50 -1.04
CA PHE A 236 -0.49 2.74 0.28
C PHE A 236 -2.01 2.56 0.28
N SER A 237 -2.70 2.77 -0.86
CA SER A 237 -4.14 2.52 -0.96
C SER A 237 -4.52 1.04 -0.90
N LEU A 238 -3.57 0.13 -1.09
CA LEU A 238 -3.79 -1.33 -0.97
C LEU A 238 -3.82 -1.82 0.49
N ILE A 239 -3.35 -1.00 1.43
CA ILE A 239 -3.34 -1.32 2.86
C ILE A 239 -4.71 -0.97 3.44
N GLU A 240 -5.50 -1.99 3.82
CA GLU A 240 -6.90 -1.80 4.27
C GLU A 240 -6.99 -1.38 5.73
N GLU A 241 -6.19 -1.98 6.60
CA GLU A 241 -6.28 -1.77 8.05
C GLU A 241 -5.07 -0.97 8.54
N VAL A 242 -5.11 0.34 8.32
CA VAL A 242 -4.13 1.24 8.92
C VAL A 242 -4.68 1.79 10.23
N ILE A 243 -4.00 1.51 11.33
CA ILE A 243 -4.30 2.14 12.63
C ILE A 243 -3.52 3.46 12.71
N PRO A 244 -4.20 4.62 12.63
CA PRO A 244 -3.53 5.92 12.65
C PRO A 244 -2.77 6.16 13.96
N ARG A 245 -1.57 6.71 13.86
CA ARG A 245 -0.71 7.01 15.01
C ARG A 245 -0.99 8.43 15.55
N THR A 246 -2.04 8.56 16.34
CA THR A 246 -2.49 9.85 16.90
C THR A 246 -1.47 10.48 17.85
N ASP A 247 -0.67 9.67 18.53
CA ASP A 247 0.47 10.11 19.34
C ASP A 247 1.54 10.84 18.50
N TYR A 248 1.85 10.30 17.33
CA TYR A 248 2.74 10.93 16.35
C TYR A 248 2.12 12.25 15.86
N TYR A 249 0.84 12.24 15.45
CA TYR A 249 0.18 13.45 14.95
C TYR A 249 0.18 14.57 15.98
N LYS A 250 -0.12 14.25 17.24
CA LYS A 250 -0.07 15.22 18.34
C LYS A 250 1.32 15.83 18.47
N ARG A 251 2.36 14.97 18.49
CA ARG A 251 3.75 15.42 18.67
C ARG A 251 4.23 16.33 17.54
N ILE A 252 3.93 16.01 16.27
CA ILE A 252 4.33 16.86 15.14
C ILE A 252 3.54 18.17 15.12
N ILE A 253 2.24 18.16 15.40
CA ILE A 253 1.42 19.38 15.46
C ILE A 253 1.86 20.31 16.59
N ASP A 254 2.29 19.77 17.74
CA ASP A 254 2.91 20.56 18.82
C ASP A 254 4.14 21.33 18.35
N LYS A 255 4.94 20.74 17.48
CA LYS A 255 6.18 21.34 16.95
C LYS A 255 5.96 22.30 15.79
N LEU A 256 4.89 22.15 15.00
CA LEU A 256 4.60 23.07 13.91
C LEU A 256 4.31 24.47 14.43
N TYR A 257 4.92 25.47 13.79
CA TYR A 257 4.66 26.86 14.11
C TYR A 257 3.47 27.36 13.30
N PHE A 258 2.34 27.64 13.96
CA PHE A 258 1.17 28.26 13.36
C PHE A 258 0.39 29.05 14.39
N LYS A 259 -0.44 29.98 13.93
CA LYS A 259 -1.39 30.72 14.77
C LYS A 259 -2.79 30.22 14.47
N GLY A 260 -3.45 29.64 15.47
CA GLY A 260 -4.77 29.07 15.28
C GLY A 260 -5.03 27.85 16.15
N LYS A 261 -6.03 27.08 15.75
CA LYS A 261 -6.48 25.89 16.49
C LYS A 261 -6.33 24.63 15.65
N CYS A 262 -5.77 23.60 16.25
CA CYS A 262 -5.71 22.26 15.65
C CYS A 262 -6.58 21.28 16.47
N VAL A 263 -7.41 20.50 15.78
CA VAL A 263 -8.25 19.46 16.39
C VAL A 263 -8.07 18.18 15.62
N CYS A 264 -7.83 17.09 16.34
CA CYS A 264 -7.78 15.73 15.80
C CYS A 264 -8.91 14.92 16.42
N GLY A 265 -9.58 14.11 15.63
CA GLY A 265 -10.68 13.26 16.08
C GLY A 265 -11.09 12.20 15.05
N HIS A 266 -12.05 11.36 15.43
CA HIS A 266 -12.65 10.44 14.47
C HIS A 266 -13.65 11.17 13.57
N ILE A 267 -13.49 11.00 12.27
CA ILE A 267 -14.32 11.68 11.27
C ILE A 267 -15.71 11.09 11.30
N LYS A 268 -16.71 11.92 11.55
CA LYS A 268 -18.13 11.58 11.44
C LYS A 268 -18.69 11.94 10.07
N ASP A 269 -18.25 13.10 9.55
CA ASP A 269 -18.71 13.65 8.28
C ASP A 269 -17.62 14.56 7.70
N VAL A 270 -17.68 14.81 6.41
CA VAL A 270 -16.79 15.70 5.69
C VAL A 270 -17.57 16.97 5.34
N GLY A 271 -17.38 18.02 6.12
CA GLY A 271 -17.98 19.33 5.85
C GLY A 271 -17.35 19.98 4.62
N ASP A 272 -18.18 20.66 3.82
CA ASP A 272 -17.74 21.26 2.55
C ASP A 272 -16.69 22.36 2.74
N ASP A 273 -16.88 23.27 3.71
CA ASP A 273 -16.02 24.44 3.90
C ASP A 273 -15.33 24.55 5.27
N ASN A 274 -15.80 23.83 6.27
CA ASN A 274 -15.39 24.01 7.68
C ASN A 274 -14.51 22.90 8.25
N GLY A 275 -13.96 22.02 7.40
CA GLY A 275 -13.14 20.90 7.84
C GLY A 275 -13.96 19.64 8.13
N PHE A 276 -13.33 18.68 8.80
CA PHE A 276 -13.99 17.46 9.24
C PHE A 276 -14.94 17.74 10.41
N VAL A 277 -16.10 17.08 10.41
CA VAL A 277 -16.97 16.97 11.57
C VAL A 277 -16.56 15.71 12.33
N PHE A 278 -16.18 15.88 13.60
CA PHE A 278 -15.72 14.77 14.43
C PHE A 278 -16.84 14.19 15.29
N SER A 279 -16.84 12.87 15.48
CA SER A 279 -17.67 12.19 16.48
C SER A 279 -17.15 12.42 17.89
N ASP A 280 -15.83 12.54 18.03
CA ASP A 280 -15.09 12.80 19.27
C ASP A 280 -13.79 13.54 18.96
N SER A 281 -13.23 14.18 19.97
CA SER A 281 -11.93 14.85 19.88
C SER A 281 -10.88 14.01 20.60
N ILE A 282 -9.84 13.59 19.87
CA ILE A 282 -8.69 12.88 20.42
C ILE A 282 -7.74 13.86 21.10
N PHE A 283 -7.43 14.98 20.43
CA PHE A 283 -6.69 16.10 21.03
C PHE A 283 -7.08 17.43 20.39
N SER A 284 -6.85 18.52 21.13
CA SER A 284 -7.01 19.89 20.65
C SER A 284 -5.85 20.75 21.14
N ILE A 285 -5.28 21.56 20.24
CA ILE A 285 -4.13 22.43 20.49
C ILE A 285 -4.48 23.82 20.01
N ASP A 286 -4.43 24.79 20.90
CA ASP A 286 -4.59 26.21 20.60
C ASP A 286 -3.23 26.91 20.68
N LYS A 287 -2.80 27.51 19.57
CA LYS A 287 -1.58 28.31 19.49
C LYS A 287 -1.96 29.78 19.31
N ILE A 288 -1.91 30.51 20.41
CA ILE A 288 -2.20 31.95 20.47
C ILE A 288 -0.91 32.70 20.14
N ALA A 289 -1.03 33.82 19.45
CA ALA A 289 0.09 34.67 19.01
C ALA A 289 0.92 35.21 20.15
#